data_76d1187797ffe3f53d1798df8987a145
#
_entry.id   76d1187797ffe3f53d1798df8987a145
#
_cell.length_a   1.000
_cell.length_b   1.000
_cell.length_c   1.000
_cell.angle_alpha   90.00
_cell.angle_beta   90.00
_cell.angle_gamma   90.00
#
_symmetry.space_group_name_H-M   'P 1'
#
loop_
_entity.id
_entity.type
_entity.pdbx_description
1 polymer ?
#
loop_
_entity_poly.entity_id
_entity_poly.type
_entity_poly.pdbx_seq_one_letter_code
_entity_poly.pdbx_strand_id
1 'polypeptide(L)'
;MYAPVKQIVPKGDGHPVLVLPGLGASDVSTALLRQFIDDLGYVSYPWELGRNKGFKEETHNAIEERLDTIHDEHRRPVSLIGQSLGGVYARELAKLAPHKVRQVITLGSPFSGHPLATSGIRLYEWLSGDNIEDLDFDRHHEIRETPPVPTTSVFSKLDGVVAWQCSIEKGHRQSENIHLRGATHCGMASSPAALYLLADRLSQTPQTWKPFAPRGAARVFYGIGDHQDDAR
;
A
#
# COMPACT_ATOMS: atom_id res chain seq x y z
N MET A 1 -17.83 -0.87 -13.72
CA MET A 1 -16.76 -1.89 -13.88
C MET A 1 -16.63 -2.84 -12.68
N TYR A 2 -16.84 -2.42 -11.43
CA TYR A 2 -16.70 -3.22 -10.21
C TYR A 2 -18.05 -3.58 -9.51
N ALA A 3 -19.18 -3.32 -10.12
CA ALA A 3 -20.49 -3.59 -9.54
C ALA A 3 -20.67 -5.03 -9.00
N PRO A 4 -20.19 -6.09 -9.67
CA PRO A 4 -20.29 -7.45 -9.13
C PRO A 4 -19.48 -7.64 -7.83
N VAL A 5 -18.31 -7.00 -7.72
CA VAL A 5 -17.46 -7.10 -6.52
C VAL A 5 -18.17 -6.48 -5.33
N LYS A 6 -18.77 -5.29 -5.49
CA LYS A 6 -19.46 -4.55 -4.44
C LYS A 6 -20.59 -5.35 -3.77
N GLN A 7 -21.22 -6.30 -4.51
CA GLN A 7 -22.33 -7.11 -4.00
C GLN A 7 -21.88 -8.28 -3.09
N ILE A 8 -20.62 -8.69 -3.19
CA ILE A 8 -20.11 -9.90 -2.51
C ILE A 8 -19.08 -9.60 -1.42
N VAL A 9 -18.76 -8.32 -1.19
CA VAL A 9 -17.79 -7.89 -0.19
C VAL A 9 -18.46 -7.21 1.00
N PRO A 10 -17.79 -7.18 2.18
CA PRO A 10 -18.28 -6.48 3.34
C PRO A 10 -18.51 -4.98 3.07
N LYS A 11 -19.51 -4.42 3.75
CA LYS A 11 -19.70 -2.97 3.79
C LYS A 11 -18.78 -2.31 4.80
N GLY A 12 -18.46 -1.05 4.56
CA GLY A 12 -17.62 -0.23 5.42
C GLY A 12 -18.32 0.20 6.71
N ASP A 13 -17.51 0.56 7.68
CA ASP A 13 -17.92 1.09 9.00
C ASP A 13 -17.78 2.62 9.09
N GLY A 14 -17.58 3.30 7.96
CA GLY A 14 -17.45 4.74 7.87
C GLY A 14 -16.07 5.28 8.31
N HIS A 15 -15.06 4.44 8.55
CA HIS A 15 -13.75 4.96 8.94
C HIS A 15 -13.02 5.62 7.74
N PRO A 16 -12.13 6.59 8.02
CA PRO A 16 -11.40 7.30 6.99
C PRO A 16 -10.30 6.44 6.34
N VAL A 17 -10.11 6.62 5.02
CA VAL A 17 -9.12 5.91 4.22
C VAL A 17 -8.33 6.92 3.39
N LEU A 18 -7.06 7.12 3.67
CA LEU A 18 -6.16 7.97 2.88
C LEU A 18 -5.50 7.15 1.77
N VAL A 19 -5.62 7.61 0.52
CA VAL A 19 -5.08 6.92 -0.66
C VAL A 19 -3.95 7.74 -1.27
N LEU A 20 -2.75 7.14 -1.29
CA LEU A 20 -1.50 7.78 -1.70
C LEU A 20 -1.08 7.28 -3.10
N PRO A 21 -0.91 8.21 -4.08
CA PRO A 21 -0.56 7.84 -5.46
C PRO A 21 0.93 7.50 -5.60
N GLY A 22 1.24 6.71 -6.63
CA GLY A 22 2.61 6.41 -7.03
C GLY A 22 3.35 7.63 -7.61
N LEU A 23 4.66 7.46 -7.82
CA LEU A 23 5.50 8.50 -8.43
C LEU A 23 5.00 8.89 -9.81
N GLY A 24 5.05 10.19 -10.13
CA GLY A 24 4.54 10.76 -11.38
C GLY A 24 3.01 10.81 -11.47
N ALA A 25 2.29 10.12 -10.59
CA ALA A 25 0.83 10.09 -10.53
C ALA A 25 0.26 11.20 -9.62
N SER A 26 -1.05 11.34 -9.63
CA SER A 26 -1.80 12.27 -8.79
C SER A 26 -3.11 11.62 -8.35
N ASP A 27 -3.96 12.35 -7.64
CA ASP A 27 -5.27 11.87 -7.18
C ASP A 27 -6.19 11.37 -8.30
N VAL A 28 -5.95 11.79 -9.54
CA VAL A 28 -6.67 11.28 -10.73
C VAL A 28 -6.43 9.77 -10.89
N SER A 29 -5.21 9.29 -10.65
CA SER A 29 -4.88 7.86 -10.78
C SER A 29 -5.56 6.99 -9.74
N THR A 30 -5.90 7.53 -8.58
CA THR A 30 -6.55 6.84 -7.46
C THR A 30 -8.06 7.05 -7.41
N ALA A 31 -8.62 7.85 -8.32
CA ALA A 31 -10.04 8.24 -8.29
C ALA A 31 -10.99 7.04 -8.33
N LEU A 32 -10.73 6.05 -9.20
CA LEU A 32 -11.56 4.84 -9.29
C LEU A 32 -11.53 4.03 -7.98
N LEU A 33 -10.34 3.91 -7.38
CA LEU A 33 -10.18 3.20 -6.11
C LEU A 33 -10.92 3.93 -4.99
N ARG A 34 -10.77 5.25 -4.89
CA ARG A 34 -11.46 6.06 -3.89
C ARG A 34 -12.99 5.98 -4.04
N GLN A 35 -13.49 6.10 -5.27
CA GLN A 35 -14.92 5.91 -5.54
C GLN A 35 -15.42 4.54 -5.09
N PHE A 36 -14.65 3.47 -5.31
CA PHE A 36 -15.01 2.14 -4.83
C PHE A 36 -15.06 2.07 -3.31
N ILE A 37 -14.09 2.69 -2.62
CA ILE A 37 -14.02 2.76 -1.15
C ILE A 37 -15.24 3.50 -0.59
N ASP A 38 -15.58 4.64 -1.17
CA ASP A 38 -16.79 5.42 -0.79
C ASP A 38 -18.06 4.64 -1.03
N ASP A 39 -18.16 3.93 -2.15
CA ASP A 39 -19.29 3.07 -2.51
C ASP A 39 -19.47 1.90 -1.54
N LEU A 40 -18.43 1.48 -0.84
CA LEU A 40 -18.51 0.47 0.23
C LEU A 40 -19.01 1.07 1.55
N GLY A 41 -19.01 2.40 1.70
CA GLY A 41 -19.45 3.09 2.92
C GLY A 41 -18.29 3.50 3.84
N TYR A 42 -17.08 3.61 3.34
CA TYR A 42 -15.94 4.29 3.99
C TYR A 42 -15.92 5.77 3.58
N VAL A 43 -15.00 6.55 4.15
CA VAL A 43 -14.75 7.93 3.73
C VAL A 43 -13.35 8.02 3.14
N SER A 44 -13.25 8.10 1.80
CA SER A 44 -11.94 8.13 1.14
C SER A 44 -11.39 9.54 1.02
N TYR A 45 -10.10 9.68 1.22
CA TYR A 45 -9.36 10.93 1.11
C TYR A 45 -8.29 10.84 0.03
N PRO A 46 -8.20 11.83 -0.87
CA PRO A 46 -7.04 12.04 -1.72
C PRO A 46 -5.85 12.58 -0.90
N TRP A 47 -4.64 12.47 -1.44
CA TRP A 47 -3.47 13.04 -0.77
C TRP A 47 -3.36 14.57 -0.89
N GLU A 48 -3.97 15.16 -1.94
CA GLU A 48 -4.09 16.60 -2.21
C GLU A 48 -2.77 17.38 -2.46
N LEU A 49 -1.67 16.69 -2.73
CA LEU A 49 -0.37 17.32 -3.01
C LEU A 49 -0.03 17.37 -4.51
N GLY A 50 -1.06 17.20 -5.37
CA GLY A 50 -0.89 17.26 -6.82
C GLY A 50 -0.14 16.03 -7.38
N ARG A 51 0.87 16.27 -8.23
CA ARG A 51 1.67 15.18 -8.81
C ARG A 51 2.77 14.76 -7.85
N ASN A 52 2.86 13.48 -7.55
CA ASN A 52 3.94 12.92 -6.74
C ASN A 52 5.28 13.06 -7.47
N LYS A 53 6.16 13.88 -6.96
CA LYS A 53 7.47 14.21 -7.56
C LYS A 53 8.65 13.51 -6.89
N GLY A 54 8.40 12.47 -6.12
CA GLY A 54 9.42 11.72 -5.41
C GLY A 54 9.56 12.12 -3.93
N PHE A 55 10.55 11.52 -3.29
CA PHE A 55 10.77 11.66 -1.85
C PHE A 55 11.40 13.03 -1.55
N LYS A 56 10.62 13.92 -0.97
CA LYS A 56 11.05 15.24 -0.52
C LYS A 56 10.56 15.47 0.90
N GLU A 57 11.35 16.15 1.70
CA GLU A 57 11.01 16.47 3.09
C GLU A 57 9.68 17.25 3.19
N GLU A 58 9.48 18.22 2.31
CA GLU A 58 8.24 18.99 2.27
C GLU A 58 7.02 18.10 1.96
N THR A 59 7.20 17.09 1.09
CA THR A 59 6.14 16.13 0.77
C THR A 59 5.82 15.26 1.98
N HIS A 60 6.85 14.82 2.70
CA HIS A 60 6.68 14.00 3.90
C HIS A 60 5.91 14.76 4.98
N ASN A 61 6.32 15.99 5.29
CA ASN A 61 5.65 16.84 6.27
C ASN A 61 4.19 17.14 5.88
N ALA A 62 3.93 17.42 4.61
CA ALA A 62 2.58 17.68 4.12
C ALA A 62 1.65 16.45 4.20
N ILE A 63 2.19 15.24 3.99
CA ILE A 63 1.40 14.00 4.14
C ILE A 63 1.11 13.72 5.62
N GLU A 64 2.04 14.03 6.51
CA GLU A 64 1.85 13.91 7.96
C GLU A 64 0.74 14.86 8.44
N GLU A 65 0.80 16.14 8.06
CA GLU A 65 -0.25 17.12 8.33
C GLU A 65 -1.61 16.67 7.78
N ARG A 66 -1.61 16.03 6.60
CA ARG A 66 -2.82 15.48 6.01
C ARG A 66 -3.40 14.35 6.85
N LEU A 67 -2.56 13.42 7.32
CA LEU A 67 -2.99 12.35 8.22
C LEU A 67 -3.57 12.92 9.52
N ASP A 68 -2.93 13.94 10.08
CA ASP A 68 -3.36 14.58 11.31
C ASP A 68 -4.74 15.23 11.14
N THR A 69 -4.92 15.98 10.06
CA THR A 69 -6.20 16.63 9.74
C THR A 69 -7.33 15.59 9.64
N ILE A 70 -7.12 14.50 8.90
CA ILE A 70 -8.13 13.45 8.73
C ILE A 70 -8.42 12.73 10.05
N HIS A 71 -7.36 12.40 10.81
CA HIS A 71 -7.52 11.75 12.11
C HIS A 71 -8.33 12.63 13.09
N ASP A 72 -8.02 13.94 13.14
CA ASP A 72 -8.69 14.88 14.03
C ASP A 72 -10.14 15.14 13.65
N GLU A 73 -10.45 15.18 12.36
CA GLU A 73 -11.82 15.29 11.84
C GLU A 73 -12.68 14.11 12.28
N HIS A 74 -12.16 12.89 12.11
CA HIS A 74 -12.91 11.67 12.36
C HIS A 74 -12.80 11.14 13.80
N ARG A 75 -11.83 11.58 14.55
CA ARG A 75 -11.48 11.03 15.90
C ARG A 75 -11.31 9.49 15.86
N ARG A 76 -10.82 8.97 14.76
CA ARG A 76 -10.64 7.54 14.49
C ARG A 76 -9.35 7.31 13.71
N PRO A 77 -8.64 6.18 13.94
CA PRO A 77 -7.47 5.83 13.14
C PRO A 77 -7.80 5.67 11.67
N VAL A 78 -6.89 6.13 10.81
CA VAL A 78 -7.00 6.18 9.34
C VAL A 78 -6.41 4.92 8.73
N SER A 79 -7.10 4.27 7.80
CA SER A 79 -6.48 3.24 6.95
C SER A 79 -5.67 3.91 5.83
N LEU A 80 -4.45 3.44 5.61
CA LEU A 80 -3.57 3.97 4.56
C LEU A 80 -3.49 2.96 3.42
N ILE A 81 -3.76 3.41 2.19
CA ILE A 81 -3.54 2.62 0.97
C ILE A 81 -2.56 3.37 0.10
N GLY A 82 -1.42 2.75 -0.23
CA GLY A 82 -0.42 3.38 -1.06
C GLY A 82 -0.04 2.52 -2.27
N GLN A 83 -0.03 3.13 -3.45
CA GLN A 83 0.45 2.50 -4.67
C GLN A 83 1.90 2.87 -4.92
N SER A 84 2.76 1.89 -5.25
CA SER A 84 4.17 2.15 -5.59
C SER A 84 4.84 3.00 -4.50
N LEU A 85 5.44 4.16 -4.85
CA LEU A 85 6.01 5.10 -3.88
C LEU A 85 5.00 5.56 -2.81
N GLY A 86 3.73 5.68 -3.14
CA GLY A 86 2.68 6.01 -2.16
C GLY A 86 2.59 5.00 -1.02
N GLY A 87 2.93 3.72 -1.28
CA GLY A 87 2.97 2.71 -0.23
C GLY A 87 4.20 2.83 0.67
N VAL A 88 5.31 3.36 0.16
CA VAL A 88 6.47 3.70 1.00
C VAL A 88 6.08 4.82 1.98
N TYR A 89 5.45 5.90 1.49
CA TYR A 89 4.94 6.95 2.37
C TYR A 89 3.94 6.43 3.41
N ALA A 90 3.00 5.56 3.02
CA ALA A 90 2.03 4.99 3.95
C ALA A 90 2.72 4.22 5.10
N ARG A 91 3.81 3.50 4.79
CA ARG A 91 4.59 2.76 5.78
C ARG A 91 5.32 3.70 6.74
N GLU A 92 5.98 4.74 6.21
CA GLU A 92 6.69 5.73 7.02
C GLU A 92 5.73 6.46 7.98
N LEU A 93 4.58 6.92 7.49
CA LEU A 93 3.54 7.53 8.34
C LEU A 93 3.07 6.60 9.46
N ALA A 94 2.90 5.31 9.16
CA ALA A 94 2.45 4.34 10.16
C ALA A 94 3.52 4.02 11.20
N LYS A 95 4.80 4.17 10.89
CA LYS A 95 5.90 4.07 11.86
C LYS A 95 5.98 5.33 12.73
N LEU A 96 5.81 6.50 12.12
CA LEU A 96 5.87 7.79 12.80
C LEU A 96 4.68 8.00 13.76
N ALA A 97 3.46 7.70 13.30
CA ALA A 97 2.24 7.95 14.07
C ALA A 97 1.33 6.70 14.14
N PRO A 98 1.78 5.58 14.74
CA PRO A 98 1.03 4.32 14.71
C PRO A 98 -0.34 4.40 15.39
N HIS A 99 -0.50 5.29 16.37
CA HIS A 99 -1.78 5.50 17.06
C HIS A 99 -2.85 6.18 16.20
N LYS A 100 -2.45 6.88 15.10
CA LYS A 100 -3.34 7.50 14.13
C LYS A 100 -3.66 6.57 12.95
N VAL A 101 -2.96 5.46 12.80
CA VAL A 101 -3.08 4.55 11.66
C VAL A 101 -3.76 3.24 12.07
N ARG A 102 -4.84 2.90 11.37
CA ARG A 102 -5.59 1.66 11.58
C ARG A 102 -4.90 0.45 10.96
N GLN A 103 -4.40 0.61 9.74
CA GLN A 103 -3.67 -0.39 8.97
C GLN A 103 -2.99 0.24 7.76
N VAL A 104 -2.03 -0.49 7.19
CA VAL A 104 -1.36 -0.13 5.93
C VAL A 104 -1.62 -1.21 4.89
N ILE A 105 -1.98 -0.81 3.67
CA ILE A 105 -2.08 -1.69 2.51
C ILE A 105 -1.20 -1.09 1.40
N THR A 106 -0.20 -1.84 0.94
CA THR A 106 0.69 -1.41 -0.14
C THR A 106 0.40 -2.18 -1.43
N LEU A 107 0.44 -1.49 -2.56
CA LEU A 107 0.19 -2.05 -3.89
C LEU A 107 1.43 -1.88 -4.77
N GLY A 108 2.21 -2.93 -4.96
CA GLY A 108 3.45 -2.92 -5.75
C GLY A 108 4.47 -1.89 -5.26
N SER A 109 4.68 -1.81 -3.96
CA SER A 109 5.52 -0.78 -3.34
C SER A 109 6.92 -1.30 -3.02
N PRO A 110 7.97 -0.57 -3.41
CA PRO A 110 9.35 -0.99 -3.26
C PRO A 110 9.94 -0.55 -1.90
N PHE A 111 9.68 -1.29 -0.85
CA PHE A 111 10.20 -1.01 0.49
C PHE A 111 11.19 -2.06 1.01
N SER A 112 11.42 -3.13 0.25
CA SER A 112 12.34 -4.21 0.61
C SER A 112 13.28 -4.54 -0.57
N GLY A 113 14.14 -5.53 -0.39
CA GLY A 113 15.11 -5.91 -1.42
C GLY A 113 16.52 -5.38 -1.12
N HIS A 114 17.51 -5.78 -1.94
CA HIS A 114 18.88 -5.29 -1.79
C HIS A 114 19.04 -3.99 -2.62
N PRO A 115 19.65 -2.93 -2.09
CA PRO A 115 19.86 -1.69 -2.83
C PRO A 115 20.56 -1.88 -4.17
N LEU A 116 21.47 -2.84 -4.23
CA LEU A 116 22.26 -3.18 -5.43
C LEU A 116 21.58 -4.19 -6.37
N ALA A 117 20.36 -4.66 -6.08
CA ALA A 117 19.58 -5.42 -7.06
C ALA A 117 19.25 -4.50 -8.24
N THR A 118 19.50 -4.95 -9.47
CA THR A 118 19.48 -4.10 -10.70
C THR A 118 18.18 -3.30 -10.88
N SER A 119 17.05 -3.82 -10.39
CA SER A 119 15.77 -3.09 -10.34
C SER A 119 15.67 -2.13 -9.16
N GLY A 120 16.32 -2.46 -8.04
CA GLY A 120 16.32 -1.64 -6.81
C GLY A 120 17.15 -0.36 -6.96
N ILE A 121 18.26 -0.41 -7.69
CA ILE A 121 19.14 0.73 -7.94
C ILE A 121 18.41 1.82 -8.74
N ARG A 122 17.84 1.48 -9.89
CA ARG A 122 17.07 2.44 -10.72
C ARG A 122 15.87 3.00 -9.97
N LEU A 123 15.27 2.18 -9.11
CA LEU A 123 14.15 2.61 -8.32
C LEU A 123 14.59 3.53 -7.18
N TYR A 124 15.73 3.26 -6.55
CA TYR A 124 16.31 4.12 -5.51
C TYR A 124 16.73 5.48 -6.10
N GLU A 125 17.50 5.51 -7.20
CA GLU A 125 17.87 6.75 -7.91
C GLU A 125 16.62 7.56 -8.30
N TRP A 126 15.60 6.85 -8.73
CA TRP A 126 14.34 7.45 -9.12
C TRP A 126 13.51 7.95 -7.92
N LEU A 127 13.64 7.30 -6.75
CA LEU A 127 12.95 7.68 -5.51
C LEU A 127 13.65 8.80 -4.75
N SER A 128 14.99 8.76 -4.68
CA SER A 128 15.80 9.74 -3.94
C SER A 128 16.12 10.97 -4.77
N GLY A 129 16.19 10.83 -6.10
CA GLY A 129 16.74 11.84 -6.99
C GLY A 129 18.28 11.96 -6.89
N ASP A 130 18.91 11.10 -6.08
CA ASP A 130 20.34 11.08 -5.80
C ASP A 130 21.01 9.96 -6.57
N ASN A 131 22.33 10.11 -6.86
CA ASN A 131 23.12 9.05 -7.46
C ASN A 131 23.43 7.94 -6.44
N ILE A 132 23.66 6.72 -6.93
CA ILE A 132 24.00 5.52 -6.12
C ILE A 132 25.17 5.74 -5.15
N GLU A 133 26.05 6.66 -5.46
CA GLU A 133 27.26 6.97 -4.67
C GLU A 133 26.92 7.60 -3.30
N ASP A 134 25.69 8.12 -3.12
CA ASP A 134 25.19 8.76 -1.89
C ASP A 134 24.20 7.87 -1.11
N LEU A 135 24.24 6.55 -1.29
CA LEU A 135 23.35 5.60 -0.62
C LEU A 135 23.43 5.70 0.91
N ASP A 136 22.41 6.27 1.51
CA ASP A 136 22.20 6.21 2.96
C ASP A 136 21.63 4.83 3.33
N PHE A 137 22.53 3.93 3.75
CA PHE A 137 22.19 2.57 4.15
C PHE A 137 21.30 2.54 5.40
N ASP A 138 21.40 3.51 6.30
CA ASP A 138 20.60 3.58 7.51
C ASP A 138 19.13 3.89 7.16
N ARG A 139 18.90 4.88 6.29
CA ARG A 139 17.57 5.21 5.77
C ARG A 139 16.95 4.05 5.01
N HIS A 140 17.74 3.30 4.22
CA HIS A 140 17.25 2.12 3.53
C HIS A 140 16.84 1.02 4.51
N HIS A 141 17.56 0.85 5.60
CA HIS A 141 17.20 -0.11 6.65
C HIS A 141 15.89 0.29 7.32
N GLU A 142 15.70 1.55 7.65
CA GLU A 142 14.47 2.10 8.24
C GLU A 142 13.24 1.88 7.35
N ILE A 143 13.36 2.11 6.03
CA ILE A 143 12.25 1.88 5.07
C ILE A 143 11.78 0.43 5.08
N ARG A 144 12.69 -0.54 5.32
CA ARG A 144 12.38 -1.97 5.36
C ARG A 144 11.64 -2.42 6.61
N GLU A 145 11.76 -1.69 7.70
CA GLU A 145 11.10 -2.04 8.95
C GLU A 145 9.58 -2.09 8.78
N THR A 146 8.99 -3.15 9.31
CA THR A 146 7.53 -3.34 9.26
C THR A 146 6.84 -2.33 10.17
N PRO A 147 5.83 -1.60 9.68
CA PRO A 147 5.03 -0.73 10.54
C PRO A 147 4.40 -1.51 11.71
N PRO A 148 4.31 -0.93 12.92
CA PRO A 148 3.76 -1.61 14.10
C PRO A 148 2.23 -1.67 14.12
N VAL A 149 1.61 -1.70 12.94
CA VAL A 149 0.16 -1.80 12.71
C VAL A 149 -0.13 -2.92 11.71
N PRO A 150 -1.36 -3.44 11.60
CA PRO A 150 -1.71 -4.41 10.58
C PRO A 150 -1.25 -3.96 9.19
N THR A 151 -0.48 -4.79 8.51
CA THR A 151 0.16 -4.44 7.25
C THR A 151 -0.06 -5.54 6.21
N THR A 152 -0.62 -5.16 5.06
CA THR A 152 -0.82 -6.06 3.92
C THR A 152 -0.01 -5.55 2.74
N SER A 153 0.98 -6.33 2.30
CA SER A 153 1.70 -6.07 1.07
C SER A 153 1.13 -6.86 -0.10
N VAL A 154 0.69 -6.14 -1.13
CA VAL A 154 0.19 -6.73 -2.37
C VAL A 154 1.23 -6.53 -3.48
N PHE A 155 1.60 -7.62 -4.13
CA PHE A 155 2.56 -7.59 -5.21
C PHE A 155 2.09 -8.47 -6.39
N SER A 156 2.71 -8.33 -7.54
CA SER A 156 2.49 -9.18 -8.70
C SER A 156 3.81 -9.58 -9.35
N LYS A 157 3.93 -10.85 -9.74
CA LYS A 157 5.09 -11.33 -10.53
C LYS A 157 5.06 -10.80 -11.98
N LEU A 158 3.95 -10.17 -12.40
CA LEU A 158 3.81 -9.48 -13.69
C LEU A 158 3.92 -7.95 -13.56
N ASP A 159 4.39 -7.45 -12.43
CA ASP A 159 4.72 -6.04 -12.25
C ASP A 159 5.96 -5.70 -13.10
N GLY A 160 5.76 -4.92 -14.16
CA GLY A 160 6.84 -4.51 -15.08
C GLY A 160 7.64 -3.30 -14.60
N VAL A 161 7.32 -2.72 -13.43
CA VAL A 161 7.94 -1.51 -12.87
C VAL A 161 8.75 -1.85 -11.64
N VAL A 162 8.14 -2.51 -10.66
CA VAL A 162 8.76 -2.90 -9.40
C VAL A 162 9.00 -4.41 -9.39
N ALA A 163 10.25 -4.82 -9.17
CA ALA A 163 10.54 -6.23 -8.92
C ALA A 163 9.77 -6.69 -7.67
N TRP A 164 8.98 -7.75 -7.81
CA TRP A 164 8.08 -8.20 -6.75
C TRP A 164 8.79 -8.50 -5.41
N GLN A 165 10.06 -8.93 -5.46
CA GLN A 165 10.91 -9.16 -4.29
C GLN A 165 11.10 -7.89 -3.44
N CYS A 166 11.02 -6.71 -4.08
CA CYS A 166 11.12 -5.42 -3.40
C CYS A 166 9.83 -5.04 -2.64
N SER A 167 8.75 -5.80 -2.83
CA SER A 167 7.46 -5.58 -2.17
C SER A 167 7.15 -6.61 -1.09
N ILE A 168 8.15 -7.39 -0.64
CA ILE A 168 7.93 -8.47 0.33
C ILE A 168 8.16 -7.97 1.75
N GLU A 169 7.10 -8.05 2.55
CA GLU A 169 7.12 -7.77 3.97
C GLU A 169 7.76 -8.96 4.73
N LYS A 170 8.73 -8.67 5.58
CA LYS A 170 9.39 -9.70 6.40
C LYS A 170 8.79 -9.88 7.80
N GLY A 171 7.91 -9.02 8.15
CA GLY A 171 6.81 -9.19 8.98
C GLY A 171 6.87 -9.22 10.49
N HIS A 172 5.71 -8.98 11.03
CA HIS A 172 5.29 -9.28 12.38
C HIS A 172 3.96 -10.07 12.35
N ARG A 173 3.36 -10.34 13.53
CA ARG A 173 2.16 -11.20 13.65
C ARG A 173 0.94 -10.74 12.85
N GLN A 174 0.84 -9.44 12.52
CA GLN A 174 -0.27 -8.85 11.78
C GLN A 174 0.22 -8.30 10.43
N SER A 175 1.17 -8.97 9.79
CA SER A 175 1.62 -8.65 8.45
C SER A 175 1.46 -9.84 7.51
N GLU A 176 1.21 -9.56 6.23
CA GLU A 176 1.05 -10.58 5.21
C GLU A 176 1.49 -10.09 3.84
N ASN A 177 1.87 -11.05 2.99
CA ASN A 177 2.20 -10.83 1.59
C ASN A 177 1.17 -11.54 0.71
N ILE A 178 0.59 -10.82 -0.25
CA ILE A 178 -0.42 -11.36 -1.15
C ILE A 178 0.03 -11.17 -2.59
N HIS A 179 0.28 -12.28 -3.25
CA HIS A 179 0.56 -12.28 -4.68
C HIS A 179 -0.76 -12.12 -5.45
N LEU A 180 -0.97 -10.98 -6.07
CA LEU A 180 -2.09 -10.72 -6.97
C LEU A 180 -1.72 -11.18 -8.38
N ARG A 181 -2.24 -12.35 -8.78
CA ARG A 181 -1.93 -12.95 -10.07
C ARG A 181 -2.52 -12.15 -11.23
N GLY A 182 -1.74 -12.01 -12.29
CA GLY A 182 -2.21 -11.36 -13.52
C GLY A 182 -2.30 -9.84 -13.47
N ALA A 183 -1.98 -9.19 -12.36
CA ALA A 183 -2.01 -7.74 -12.27
C ALA A 183 -0.71 -7.11 -12.79
N THR A 184 -0.83 -6.05 -13.56
CA THR A 184 0.28 -5.15 -13.89
C THR A 184 0.47 -4.11 -12.80
N HIS A 185 1.58 -3.38 -12.79
CA HIS A 185 1.84 -2.31 -11.80
C HIS A 185 0.67 -1.32 -11.66
N CYS A 186 0.23 -0.73 -12.76
CA CYS A 186 -0.90 0.20 -12.75
C CYS A 186 -2.26 -0.49 -12.47
N GLY A 187 -2.40 -1.76 -12.87
CA GLY A 187 -3.63 -2.54 -12.71
C GLY A 187 -3.90 -2.99 -11.28
N MET A 188 -2.88 -2.99 -10.40
CA MET A 188 -3.05 -3.40 -9.00
C MET A 188 -4.04 -2.54 -8.22
N ALA A 189 -4.17 -1.25 -8.55
CA ALA A 189 -5.10 -0.35 -7.86
C ALA A 189 -6.55 -0.39 -8.38
N SER A 190 -6.82 -1.08 -9.50
CA SER A 190 -8.11 -1.00 -10.20
C SER A 190 -8.69 -2.34 -10.64
N SER A 191 -7.94 -3.44 -10.56
CA SER A 191 -8.45 -4.76 -10.95
C SER A 191 -9.55 -5.25 -9.99
N PRO A 192 -10.58 -5.97 -10.47
CA PRO A 192 -11.63 -6.50 -9.59
C PRO A 192 -11.09 -7.37 -8.45
N ALA A 193 -10.02 -8.11 -8.69
CA ALA A 193 -9.37 -8.90 -7.65
C ALA A 193 -8.71 -8.00 -6.59
N ALA A 194 -8.00 -6.94 -6.98
CA ALA A 194 -7.46 -5.99 -6.01
C ALA A 194 -8.56 -5.35 -5.17
N LEU A 195 -9.66 -4.93 -5.78
CA LEU A 195 -10.79 -4.32 -5.10
C LEU A 195 -11.46 -5.29 -4.10
N TYR A 196 -11.60 -6.58 -4.47
CA TYR A 196 -12.10 -7.61 -3.56
C TYR A 196 -11.21 -7.78 -2.32
N LEU A 197 -9.88 -7.84 -2.54
CA LEU A 197 -8.90 -7.92 -1.47
C LEU A 197 -8.96 -6.68 -0.56
N LEU A 198 -8.96 -5.49 -1.14
CA LEU A 198 -9.02 -4.23 -0.39
C LEU A 198 -10.28 -4.13 0.47
N ALA A 199 -11.44 -4.55 -0.04
CA ALA A 199 -12.69 -4.59 0.72
C ALA A 199 -12.59 -5.53 1.94
N ASP A 200 -11.98 -6.71 1.77
CA ASP A 200 -11.76 -7.64 2.87
C ASP A 200 -10.83 -7.04 3.93
N ARG A 201 -9.70 -6.47 3.51
CA ARG A 201 -8.73 -5.85 4.44
C ARG A 201 -9.33 -4.67 5.19
N LEU A 202 -9.97 -3.74 4.49
CA LEU A 202 -10.61 -2.58 5.11
C LEU A 202 -11.70 -2.94 6.11
N SER A 203 -12.37 -4.07 5.93
CA SER A 203 -13.42 -4.53 6.86
C SER A 203 -12.89 -5.00 8.22
N GLN A 204 -11.58 -5.21 8.35
CA GLN A 204 -10.98 -5.69 9.59
C GLN A 204 -10.52 -4.55 10.50
N THR A 205 -10.46 -4.86 11.79
CA THR A 205 -9.85 -3.98 12.79
C THR A 205 -8.54 -4.59 13.27
N PRO A 206 -7.63 -3.84 13.90
CA PRO A 206 -6.42 -4.40 14.50
C PRO A 206 -6.71 -5.56 15.46
N GLN A 207 -7.84 -5.51 16.18
CA GLN A 207 -8.25 -6.54 17.14
C GLN A 207 -8.82 -7.80 16.48
N THR A 208 -9.39 -7.67 15.29
CA THR A 208 -10.03 -8.78 14.56
C THR A 208 -9.21 -9.23 13.35
N TRP A 209 -8.02 -8.69 13.16
CA TRP A 209 -7.19 -8.97 12.02
C TRP A 209 -6.88 -10.47 11.89
N LYS A 210 -7.07 -10.97 10.69
CA LYS A 210 -6.75 -12.34 10.28
C LYS A 210 -6.11 -12.31 8.90
N PRO A 211 -5.22 -13.23 8.57
CA PRO A 211 -4.69 -13.36 7.21
C PRO A 211 -5.81 -13.44 6.17
N PHE A 212 -5.54 -12.89 4.99
CA PHE A 212 -6.48 -12.91 3.88
C PHE A 212 -6.77 -14.34 3.41
N ALA A 213 -8.04 -14.70 3.34
CA ALA A 213 -8.50 -16.03 2.93
C ALA A 213 -9.58 -15.91 1.85
N PRO A 214 -9.20 -15.81 0.56
CA PRO A 214 -10.16 -15.68 -0.54
C PRO A 214 -11.05 -16.93 -0.62
N ARG A 215 -12.32 -16.74 -0.98
CA ARG A 215 -13.31 -17.84 -1.03
C ARG A 215 -13.69 -18.19 -2.46
N GLY A 216 -14.04 -19.46 -2.66
CA GLY A 216 -14.58 -19.94 -3.93
C GLY A 216 -13.64 -19.71 -5.11
N ALA A 217 -14.18 -19.28 -6.23
CA ALA A 217 -13.44 -19.01 -7.47
C ALA A 217 -12.44 -17.84 -7.34
N ALA A 218 -12.62 -16.94 -6.37
CA ALA A 218 -11.69 -15.85 -6.16
C ALA A 218 -10.26 -16.33 -5.85
N ARG A 219 -10.07 -17.54 -5.30
CA ARG A 219 -8.76 -18.12 -5.00
C ARG A 219 -7.80 -18.15 -6.18
N VAL A 220 -8.30 -18.28 -7.41
CA VAL A 220 -7.47 -18.35 -8.63
C VAL A 220 -6.63 -17.08 -8.84
N PHE A 221 -7.10 -15.94 -8.34
CA PHE A 221 -6.43 -14.65 -8.51
C PHE A 221 -5.33 -14.36 -7.49
N TYR A 222 -5.16 -15.21 -6.47
CA TYR A 222 -4.19 -14.95 -5.40
C TYR A 222 -3.26 -16.12 -5.18
N GLY A 223 -2.00 -15.83 -4.88
CA GLY A 223 -1.02 -16.72 -4.28
C GLY A 223 -0.83 -16.34 -2.83
N ILE A 224 -1.05 -17.29 -1.92
CA ILE A 224 -0.90 -17.08 -0.48
C ILE A 224 0.19 -18.02 -0.02
N GLY A 225 1.23 -17.50 0.63
CA GLY A 225 2.33 -18.32 1.15
C GLY A 225 3.41 -18.74 0.13
N ASP A 226 3.27 -18.38 -1.17
CA ASP A 226 4.18 -18.78 -2.25
C ASP A 226 5.58 -18.10 -2.19
N HIS A 227 5.93 -17.41 -1.11
CA HIS A 227 7.11 -16.54 -1.09
C HIS A 227 8.20 -16.97 -0.12
N GLN A 228 7.97 -17.97 0.72
CA GLN A 228 8.97 -18.40 1.70
C GLN A 228 10.13 -19.16 1.05
N ASP A 229 9.92 -19.76 -0.13
CA ASP A 229 10.92 -20.59 -0.81
C ASP A 229 11.75 -19.84 -1.87
N ASP A 230 11.26 -18.70 -2.41
CA ASP A 230 11.92 -17.96 -3.50
C ASP A 230 12.90 -16.86 -2.99
N ALA A 231 13.07 -16.69 -1.69
CA ALA A 231 13.90 -15.65 -1.06
C ALA A 231 15.25 -16.16 -0.49
N ARG A 232 15.69 -17.37 -0.93
CA ARG A 232 17.01 -17.92 -0.61
C ARG A 232 18.04 -17.61 -1.67
#